data_fe462fc01110104ea52843d5b106cc7e
#
_entry.id   fe462fc01110104ea52843d5b106cc7e
#
_cell.length_a   1.000
_cell.length_b   1.000
_cell.length_c   1.000
_cell.angle_alpha   90.00
_cell.angle_beta   90.00
_cell.angle_gamma   90.00
#
_symmetry.space_group_name_H-M   'P 1'
#
loop_
_entity.id
_entity.type
_entity.pdbx_description
1 polymer ?
#
loop_
_entity_poly.entity_id
_entity_poly.type
_entity_poly.pdbx_seq_one_letter_code
_entity_poly.pdbx_strand_id
1 'polypeptide(L)'
;MTRRKRLCLLLAVLTLLLALSACGARSKLVLATTGMEPTLNLTLPDTITLPDKGRDTVYKCYVDKAYSMALAAALLDMDADTMQTQLAGRLSYDAQTGYIQYYTPVEELTPGDLSEFPTDAQLEQTVRERLKKFEPELAGTSRIVFSSATYETNVSSKTVDVTPEVNGRMVYGKYHISVSFDRDGNVTALTQQYAPLKEGGTKTVRLADAKTVQARLDAHEFSANIAQQLTGCTITGFEQAYYMNAGFNAEGDYALYPFYVLHGQGTAADGSVQDFEVLVYALAG
;
A
#
# COMPACT_ATOMS: atom_id res chain seq x y z
N MET A 1 -22.50 15.30 -22.28
CA MET A 1 -22.00 14.46 -21.19
C MET A 1 -21.35 15.38 -20.18
N THR A 2 -21.94 15.56 -19.01
CA THR A 2 -21.46 16.50 -17.98
C THR A 2 -20.09 16.09 -17.45
N ARG A 3 -19.24 17.05 -17.04
CA ARG A 3 -17.90 16.83 -16.45
C ARG A 3 -17.90 15.74 -15.37
N ARG A 4 -18.97 15.64 -14.57
CA ARG A 4 -19.18 14.60 -13.53
C ARG A 4 -19.22 13.18 -14.10
N LYS A 5 -19.86 12.95 -15.25
CA LYS A 5 -19.90 11.62 -15.89
C LYS A 5 -18.53 11.20 -16.45
N ARG A 6 -17.69 12.18 -16.84
CA ARG A 6 -16.30 11.91 -17.30
C ARG A 6 -15.39 11.52 -16.16
N LEU A 7 -15.54 12.13 -14.97
CA LEU A 7 -14.74 11.80 -13.79
C LEU A 7 -15.08 10.40 -13.25
N CYS A 8 -16.37 10.06 -13.15
CA CYS A 8 -16.78 8.70 -12.78
C CYS A 8 -16.32 7.64 -13.80
N LEU A 9 -16.33 7.98 -15.10
CA LEU A 9 -15.85 7.09 -16.14
C LEU A 9 -14.33 6.90 -16.07
N LEU A 10 -13.57 7.95 -15.76
CA LEU A 10 -12.11 7.89 -15.57
C LEU A 10 -11.73 7.05 -14.35
N LEU A 11 -12.43 7.20 -13.22
CA LEU A 11 -12.23 6.34 -12.04
C LEU A 11 -12.58 4.88 -12.34
N ALA A 12 -13.71 4.62 -13.02
CA ALA A 12 -14.11 3.26 -13.40
C ALA A 12 -13.14 2.62 -14.40
N VAL A 13 -12.58 3.39 -15.33
CA VAL A 13 -11.57 2.91 -16.28
C VAL A 13 -10.23 2.65 -15.58
N LEU A 14 -9.85 3.48 -14.60
CA LEU A 14 -8.62 3.28 -13.82
C LEU A 14 -8.70 2.00 -12.98
N THR A 15 -9.86 1.72 -12.37
CA THR A 15 -10.09 0.47 -11.62
C THR A 15 -10.18 -0.75 -12.55
N LEU A 16 -10.73 -0.60 -13.77
CA LEU A 16 -10.83 -1.68 -14.74
C LEU A 16 -9.47 -2.06 -15.35
N LEU A 17 -8.58 -1.09 -15.58
CA LEU A 17 -7.22 -1.33 -16.08
C LEU A 17 -6.34 -2.07 -15.05
N LEU A 18 -6.62 -1.91 -13.76
CA LEU A 18 -5.97 -2.67 -12.69
C LEU A 18 -6.48 -4.12 -12.59
N ALA A 19 -7.68 -4.40 -13.10
CA ALA A 19 -8.29 -5.74 -13.04
C ALA A 19 -7.96 -6.64 -14.25
N LEU A 20 -7.49 -6.10 -15.37
CA LEU A 20 -7.32 -6.84 -16.62
C LEU A 20 -5.94 -7.52 -16.82
N SER A 21 -5.02 -7.41 -15.88
CA SER A 21 -3.69 -8.05 -15.99
C SER A 21 -3.56 -9.44 -15.35
N ALA A 22 -4.66 -10.08 -14.99
CA ALA A 22 -4.65 -11.38 -14.30
C ALA A 22 -5.00 -12.56 -15.20
N CYS A 23 -4.24 -12.80 -16.28
CA CYS A 23 -4.34 -14.06 -17.01
C CYS A 23 -2.96 -14.55 -17.45
N GLY A 24 -2.44 -15.56 -16.76
CA GLY A 24 -1.69 -16.65 -17.35
C GLY A 24 -0.28 -16.39 -17.86
N ALA A 25 0.56 -15.71 -17.10
CA ALA A 25 2.02 -15.85 -17.14
C ALA A 25 2.50 -15.73 -15.69
N ARG A 26 3.63 -16.35 -15.32
CA ARG A 26 4.30 -16.06 -14.05
C ARG A 26 4.19 -14.57 -13.84
N SER A 27 3.34 -14.14 -12.92
CA SER A 27 2.97 -12.73 -12.80
C SER A 27 4.23 -11.94 -12.52
N LYS A 28 4.73 -11.25 -13.54
CA LYS A 28 5.69 -10.17 -13.30
C LYS A 28 5.00 -9.27 -12.29
N LEU A 29 5.65 -9.03 -11.19
CA LEU A 29 5.11 -8.15 -10.17
C LEU A 29 4.96 -6.77 -10.82
N VAL A 30 3.74 -6.39 -11.15
CA VAL A 30 3.43 -5.03 -11.58
C VAL A 30 3.20 -4.26 -10.30
N LEU A 31 4.28 -3.72 -9.77
CA LEU A 31 4.20 -2.69 -8.74
C LEU A 31 3.52 -1.50 -9.41
N ALA A 32 2.54 -0.91 -8.73
CA ALA A 32 1.85 0.25 -9.26
C ALA A 32 2.86 1.40 -9.44
N THR A 33 3.27 1.63 -10.68
CA THR A 33 4.07 2.80 -11.03
C THR A 33 3.15 3.98 -11.17
N THR A 34 3.55 5.13 -10.68
CA THR A 34 2.84 6.42 -10.84
C THR A 34 2.99 6.96 -12.28
N GLY A 35 2.77 6.13 -13.29
CA GLY A 35 2.55 6.57 -14.67
C GLY A 35 3.76 6.93 -15.52
N MET A 36 4.97 6.96 -14.98
CA MET A 36 6.23 6.99 -15.73
C MET A 36 7.10 5.84 -15.24
N GLU A 37 7.43 4.90 -16.11
CA GLU A 37 8.53 3.97 -15.85
C GLU A 37 9.84 4.71 -16.09
N PRO A 38 10.54 5.18 -15.05
CA PRO A 38 11.81 5.83 -15.26
C PRO A 38 12.83 4.78 -15.68
N THR A 39 13.58 5.09 -16.69
CA THR A 39 14.71 4.25 -17.12
C THR A 39 15.85 4.45 -16.13
N LEU A 40 15.85 3.71 -15.04
CA LEU A 40 16.95 3.71 -14.08
C LEU A 40 17.95 2.64 -14.45
N ASN A 41 19.20 3.04 -14.66
CA ASN A 41 20.33 2.12 -14.73
C ASN A 41 20.94 2.03 -13.34
N LEU A 42 20.73 0.92 -12.66
CA LEU A 42 21.12 0.72 -11.28
C LEU A 42 22.18 -0.38 -11.19
N THR A 43 23.23 -0.10 -10.45
CA THR A 43 24.25 -1.10 -10.10
C THR A 43 24.26 -1.29 -8.58
N LEU A 44 24.23 -2.54 -8.14
CA LEU A 44 24.37 -2.89 -6.73
C LEU A 44 25.85 -2.72 -6.34
N PRO A 45 26.18 -1.79 -5.42
CA PRO A 45 27.56 -1.60 -5.01
C PRO A 45 28.12 -2.80 -4.25
N ASP A 46 29.40 -3.08 -4.39
CA ASP A 46 30.11 -4.14 -3.64
C ASP A 46 30.07 -3.96 -2.12
N THR A 47 29.79 -2.73 -1.68
CA THR A 47 29.61 -2.38 -0.26
C THR A 47 28.31 -2.91 0.33
N ILE A 48 27.33 -3.27 -0.52
CA ILE A 48 26.05 -3.83 -0.10
C ILE A 48 26.15 -5.35 -0.11
N THR A 49 26.12 -5.94 1.09
CA THR A 49 26.15 -7.39 1.27
C THR A 49 24.75 -7.92 1.49
N LEU A 50 24.14 -8.46 0.44
CA LEU A 50 22.88 -9.19 0.56
C LEU A 50 23.09 -10.55 1.23
N PRO A 51 22.08 -11.14 1.89
CA PRO A 51 22.18 -12.45 2.53
C PRO A 51 22.52 -13.54 1.51
N ASP A 52 23.78 -14.02 1.49
CA ASP A 52 24.16 -15.15 0.64
C ASP A 52 23.54 -16.45 1.19
N LYS A 53 22.85 -17.20 0.33
CA LYS A 53 22.12 -18.44 0.68
C LYS A 53 21.11 -18.28 1.82
N GLY A 54 20.68 -17.06 2.09
CA GLY A 54 19.65 -16.78 3.08
C GLY A 54 18.36 -17.54 2.81
N ARG A 55 17.56 -17.68 3.86
CA ARG A 55 16.19 -18.20 3.78
C ARG A 55 15.27 -17.20 4.42
N ASP A 56 14.05 -17.15 3.92
CA ASP A 56 12.97 -16.34 4.48
C ASP A 56 11.65 -17.07 4.38
N THR A 57 10.59 -16.45 4.84
CA THR A 57 9.26 -17.04 4.89
C THR A 57 8.30 -16.30 3.98
N VAL A 58 7.58 -17.03 3.15
CA VAL A 58 6.36 -16.53 2.49
C VAL A 58 5.20 -16.79 3.43
N TYR A 59 4.39 -15.78 3.70
CA TYR A 59 3.18 -15.89 4.50
C TYR A 59 1.96 -15.86 3.60
N LYS A 60 1.06 -16.83 3.78
CA LYS A 60 -0.26 -16.78 3.17
C LYS A 60 -1.19 -15.93 4.03
N CYS A 61 -2.00 -15.12 3.37
CA CYS A 61 -3.11 -14.40 3.97
C CYS A 61 -4.41 -15.02 3.48
N TYR A 62 -5.49 -14.75 4.16
CA TYR A 62 -6.81 -15.17 3.69
C TYR A 62 -7.79 -14.01 3.73
N VAL A 63 -8.69 -13.99 2.76
CA VAL A 63 -9.77 -13.02 2.72
C VAL A 63 -10.89 -13.52 3.63
N ASP A 64 -11.18 -12.75 4.67
CA ASP A 64 -12.26 -13.01 5.61
C ASP A 64 -13.19 -11.80 5.66
N LYS A 65 -14.41 -11.97 5.16
CA LYS A 65 -15.40 -10.89 5.14
C LYS A 65 -15.76 -10.40 6.54
N ALA A 66 -15.94 -11.32 7.48
CA ALA A 66 -16.35 -10.96 8.84
C ALA A 66 -15.24 -10.15 9.52
N TYR A 67 -13.99 -10.59 9.37
CA TYR A 67 -12.82 -9.88 9.86
C TYR A 67 -12.70 -8.49 9.23
N SER A 68 -12.75 -8.41 7.90
CA SER A 68 -12.62 -7.14 7.16
C SER A 68 -13.72 -6.15 7.53
N MET A 69 -14.97 -6.62 7.69
CA MET A 69 -16.10 -5.78 8.10
C MET A 69 -15.97 -5.31 9.56
N ALA A 70 -15.48 -6.18 10.45
CA ALA A 70 -15.26 -5.81 11.85
C ALA A 70 -14.13 -4.79 12.01
N LEU A 71 -13.05 -4.93 11.23
CA LEU A 71 -11.96 -3.94 11.17
C LEU A 71 -12.47 -2.58 10.65
N ALA A 72 -13.26 -2.58 9.58
CA ALA A 72 -13.84 -1.35 9.04
C ALA A 72 -14.78 -0.69 10.07
N ALA A 73 -15.62 -1.45 10.75
CA ALA A 73 -16.51 -0.97 11.80
C ALA A 73 -15.73 -0.33 12.95
N ALA A 74 -14.64 -0.97 13.40
CA ALA A 74 -13.77 -0.40 14.41
C ALA A 74 -13.13 0.94 13.98
N LEU A 75 -12.66 1.02 12.73
CA LEU A 75 -12.06 2.24 12.18
C LEU A 75 -13.07 3.37 11.98
N LEU A 76 -14.32 3.04 11.67
CA LEU A 76 -15.44 3.99 11.57
C LEU A 76 -16.05 4.35 12.93
N ASP A 77 -15.60 3.70 14.02
CA ASP A 77 -16.14 3.81 15.39
C ASP A 77 -17.64 3.48 15.46
N MET A 78 -18.05 2.42 14.79
CA MET A 78 -19.43 1.94 14.66
C MET A 78 -19.50 0.45 15.00
N ASP A 79 -20.66 -0.06 15.36
CA ASP A 79 -20.90 -1.50 15.32
C ASP A 79 -21.17 -1.97 13.86
N ALA A 80 -20.88 -3.24 13.59
CA ALA A 80 -20.91 -3.77 12.22
C ALA A 80 -22.31 -3.77 11.60
N ASP A 81 -23.36 -3.98 12.38
CA ASP A 81 -24.75 -4.00 11.89
C ASP A 81 -25.23 -2.58 11.56
N THR A 82 -24.92 -1.63 12.44
CA THR A 82 -25.17 -0.20 12.23
C THR A 82 -24.43 0.30 11.00
N MET A 83 -23.15 -0.06 10.85
CA MET A 83 -22.34 0.30 9.71
C MET A 83 -22.98 -0.18 8.39
N GLN A 84 -23.37 -1.46 8.31
CA GLN A 84 -23.97 -2.01 7.10
C GLN A 84 -25.31 -1.34 6.75
N THR A 85 -26.07 -0.96 7.76
CA THR A 85 -27.39 -0.35 7.56
C THR A 85 -27.29 1.13 7.19
N GLN A 86 -26.49 1.90 7.94
CA GLN A 86 -26.41 3.36 7.78
C GLN A 86 -25.53 3.75 6.58
N LEU A 87 -24.53 2.95 6.24
CA LEU A 87 -23.62 3.22 5.14
C LEU A 87 -23.96 2.43 3.87
N ALA A 88 -25.16 1.87 3.79
CA ALA A 88 -25.66 1.19 2.59
C ALA A 88 -25.54 2.10 1.35
N GLY A 89 -24.86 1.61 0.31
CA GLY A 89 -24.58 2.38 -0.91
C GLY A 89 -23.33 3.28 -0.86
N ARG A 90 -22.70 3.46 0.31
CA ARG A 90 -21.42 4.17 0.48
C ARG A 90 -20.27 3.24 0.88
N LEU A 91 -20.63 2.09 1.44
CA LEU A 91 -19.70 1.03 1.81
C LEU A 91 -19.74 -0.07 0.76
N SER A 92 -18.59 -0.43 0.21
CA SER A 92 -18.45 -1.55 -0.71
C SER A 92 -17.46 -2.58 -0.18
N TYR A 93 -17.71 -3.86 -0.49
CA TYR A 93 -16.85 -4.97 -0.18
C TYR A 93 -16.65 -5.83 -1.42
N ASP A 94 -15.41 -6.03 -1.82
CA ASP A 94 -15.04 -6.96 -2.87
C ASP A 94 -14.73 -8.34 -2.26
N ALA A 95 -15.57 -9.32 -2.53
CA ALA A 95 -15.43 -10.66 -1.98
C ALA A 95 -14.19 -11.43 -2.51
N GLN A 96 -13.64 -11.00 -3.66
CA GLN A 96 -12.45 -11.64 -4.23
C GLN A 96 -11.17 -11.14 -3.57
N THR A 97 -11.11 -9.85 -3.30
CA THR A 97 -9.91 -9.19 -2.82
C THR A 97 -9.95 -8.85 -1.33
N GLY A 98 -11.11 -8.96 -0.67
CA GLY A 98 -11.30 -8.48 0.70
C GLY A 98 -11.22 -6.96 0.83
N TYR A 99 -11.17 -6.25 -0.29
CA TYR A 99 -11.09 -4.80 -0.31
C TYR A 99 -12.36 -4.18 0.20
N ILE A 100 -12.23 -3.29 1.17
CA ILE A 100 -13.32 -2.44 1.65
C ILE A 100 -13.05 -1.01 1.24
N GLN A 101 -14.09 -0.35 0.79
CA GLN A 101 -14.09 1.06 0.52
C GLN A 101 -15.35 1.71 1.08
N TYR A 102 -15.15 2.79 1.81
CA TYR A 102 -16.19 3.72 2.24
C TYR A 102 -15.80 5.13 1.82
N TYR A 103 -16.78 5.95 1.46
CA TYR A 103 -16.56 7.37 1.20
C TYR A 103 -17.82 8.19 1.49
N THR A 104 -17.62 9.39 1.99
CA THR A 104 -18.63 10.44 2.08
C THR A 104 -18.63 11.21 0.75
N PRO A 105 -19.80 11.43 0.11
CA PRO A 105 -19.90 12.25 -1.08
C PRO A 105 -19.32 13.66 -0.86
N VAL A 106 -18.60 14.18 -1.85
CA VAL A 106 -17.89 15.48 -1.73
C VAL A 106 -18.84 16.63 -1.40
N GLU A 107 -20.08 16.57 -1.88
CA GLU A 107 -21.12 17.55 -1.61
C GLU A 107 -21.60 17.58 -0.15
N GLU A 108 -21.31 16.55 0.62
CA GLU A 108 -21.62 16.46 2.05
C GLU A 108 -20.42 16.89 2.92
N LEU A 109 -19.24 17.06 2.32
CA LEU A 109 -18.05 17.47 3.05
C LEU A 109 -18.08 18.97 3.28
N THR A 110 -17.70 19.37 4.51
CA THR A 110 -17.60 20.77 4.85
C THR A 110 -16.29 21.36 4.31
N PRO A 111 -16.33 22.44 3.53
CA PRO A 111 -15.12 23.15 3.12
C PRO A 111 -14.31 23.60 4.35
N GLY A 112 -12.99 23.52 4.28
CA GLY A 112 -12.12 23.96 5.36
C GLY A 112 -10.66 23.98 4.93
N ASP A 113 -9.88 24.85 5.58
CA ASP A 113 -8.44 24.91 5.40
C ASP A 113 -7.76 23.78 6.21
N LEU A 114 -6.64 23.27 5.71
CA LEU A 114 -5.89 22.21 6.40
C LEU A 114 -5.39 22.61 7.80
N SER A 115 -5.26 23.90 8.06
CA SER A 115 -4.90 24.44 9.38
C SER A 115 -5.99 24.24 10.46
N GLU A 116 -7.22 24.00 10.05
CA GLU A 116 -8.37 23.75 10.94
C GLU A 116 -8.50 22.26 11.33
N PHE A 117 -7.74 21.38 10.67
CA PHE A 117 -7.79 19.93 10.92
C PHE A 117 -7.10 19.56 12.22
N PRO A 118 -7.48 18.42 12.82
CA PRO A 118 -6.70 17.81 13.89
C PRO A 118 -5.24 17.62 13.47
N THR A 119 -4.34 17.72 14.43
CA THR A 119 -2.92 17.48 14.20
C THR A 119 -2.67 16.02 13.81
N ASP A 120 -1.57 15.75 13.13
CA ASP A 120 -1.19 14.38 12.74
C ASP A 120 -1.10 13.47 13.97
N ALA A 121 -0.56 13.98 15.09
CA ALA A 121 -0.48 13.22 16.34
C ALA A 121 -1.88 12.85 16.91
N GLN A 122 -2.87 13.75 16.80
CA GLN A 122 -4.24 13.46 17.23
C GLN A 122 -4.91 12.43 16.32
N LEU A 123 -4.71 12.52 15.00
CA LEU A 123 -5.25 11.56 14.05
C LEU A 123 -4.59 10.19 14.21
N GLU A 124 -3.26 10.13 14.41
CA GLU A 124 -2.55 8.90 14.73
C GLU A 124 -3.11 8.25 16.00
N GLN A 125 -3.24 9.03 17.07
CA GLN A 125 -3.80 8.52 18.32
C GLN A 125 -5.20 7.94 18.10
N THR A 126 -6.08 8.65 17.38
CA THR A 126 -7.44 8.20 17.07
C THR A 126 -7.43 6.86 16.33
N VAL A 127 -6.61 6.74 15.28
CA VAL A 127 -6.54 5.50 14.49
C VAL A 127 -5.96 4.35 15.33
N ARG A 128 -4.90 4.60 16.10
CA ARG A 128 -4.31 3.57 16.95
C ARG A 128 -5.26 3.09 18.05
N GLU A 129 -6.03 3.99 18.68
CA GLU A 129 -7.03 3.64 19.69
C GLU A 129 -8.16 2.78 19.09
N ARG A 130 -8.63 3.11 17.88
CA ARG A 130 -9.63 2.32 17.15
C ARG A 130 -9.09 0.95 16.77
N LEU A 131 -7.88 0.88 16.19
CA LEU A 131 -7.22 -0.38 15.88
C LEU A 131 -6.99 -1.23 17.14
N LYS A 132 -6.58 -0.61 18.26
CA LYS A 132 -6.31 -1.32 19.51
C LYS A 132 -7.55 -2.00 20.09
N LYS A 133 -8.74 -1.43 19.88
CA LYS A 133 -10.00 -2.05 20.28
C LYS A 133 -10.27 -3.34 19.51
N PHE A 134 -9.79 -3.42 18.28
CA PHE A 134 -10.01 -4.55 17.37
C PHE A 134 -8.84 -5.54 17.37
N GLU A 135 -7.63 -5.04 17.13
CA GLU A 135 -6.41 -5.85 17.07
C GLU A 135 -5.22 -5.08 17.66
N PRO A 136 -4.90 -5.31 18.96
CA PRO A 136 -3.84 -4.57 19.66
C PRO A 136 -2.47 -4.67 19.02
N GLU A 137 -2.13 -5.83 18.43
CA GLU A 137 -0.84 -6.04 17.77
C GLU A 137 -0.71 -5.15 16.53
N LEU A 138 -1.73 -5.11 15.68
CA LEU A 138 -1.78 -4.23 14.51
C LEU A 138 -1.61 -2.76 14.89
N ALA A 139 -2.23 -2.32 15.99
CA ALA A 139 -2.09 -0.96 16.50
C ALA A 139 -0.65 -0.64 16.95
N GLY A 140 0.07 -1.63 17.48
CA GLY A 140 1.41 -1.45 18.08
C GLY A 140 2.55 -1.49 17.05
N THR A 141 2.44 -2.31 16.01
CA THR A 141 3.55 -2.62 15.09
C THR A 141 3.45 -1.89 13.75
N SER A 142 2.32 -1.23 13.45
CA SER A 142 2.14 -0.57 12.16
C SER A 142 2.87 0.76 12.07
N ARG A 143 3.49 0.99 10.91
CA ARG A 143 3.98 2.32 10.52
C ARG A 143 2.82 3.20 10.08
N ILE A 144 2.86 4.46 10.46
CA ILE A 144 1.87 5.47 10.06
C ILE A 144 2.53 6.54 9.20
N VAL A 145 1.87 6.87 8.10
CA VAL A 145 2.25 7.95 7.19
C VAL A 145 1.05 8.87 7.01
N PHE A 146 1.30 10.15 6.88
CA PHE A 146 0.26 11.17 6.69
C PHE A 146 0.33 11.74 5.29
N SER A 147 -0.84 11.96 4.71
CA SER A 147 -0.99 12.75 3.50
C SER A 147 -2.17 13.70 3.64
N SER A 148 -2.20 14.71 2.79
CA SER A 148 -3.31 15.67 2.75
C SER A 148 -3.62 16.03 1.31
N ALA A 149 -4.88 16.30 1.03
CA ALA A 149 -5.34 16.75 -0.27
C ALA A 149 -6.32 17.91 -0.10
N THR A 150 -6.26 18.85 -1.03
CA THR A 150 -7.27 19.90 -1.19
C THR A 150 -7.88 19.77 -2.57
N TYR A 151 -9.19 19.67 -2.63
CA TYR A 151 -9.93 19.52 -3.87
C TYR A 151 -10.35 20.89 -4.44
N GLU A 152 -10.70 20.93 -5.72
CA GLU A 152 -11.10 22.16 -6.44
C GLU A 152 -12.28 22.93 -5.76
N THR A 153 -13.03 22.28 -4.90
CA THR A 153 -14.15 22.84 -4.13
C THR A 153 -13.75 23.45 -2.79
N ASN A 154 -12.45 23.65 -2.53
CA ASN A 154 -11.89 24.00 -1.23
C ASN A 154 -12.24 23.00 -0.10
N VAL A 155 -12.59 21.79 -0.46
CA VAL A 155 -12.70 20.68 0.49
C VAL A 155 -11.33 20.08 0.66
N SER A 156 -10.87 20.01 1.89
CA SER A 156 -9.59 19.37 2.23
C SER A 156 -9.84 18.07 2.98
N SER A 157 -8.86 17.18 2.95
CA SER A 157 -8.83 15.98 3.77
C SER A 157 -7.42 15.72 4.27
N LYS A 158 -7.32 15.15 5.47
CA LYS A 158 -6.10 14.52 5.96
C LYS A 158 -6.27 13.02 5.99
N THR A 159 -5.28 12.30 5.52
CA THR A 159 -5.31 10.84 5.44
C THR A 159 -4.21 10.25 6.31
N VAL A 160 -4.58 9.23 7.07
CA VAL A 160 -3.69 8.39 7.86
C VAL A 160 -3.56 7.05 7.15
N ASP A 161 -2.38 6.77 6.64
CA ASP A 161 -2.05 5.49 6.02
C ASP A 161 -1.34 4.61 7.03
N VAL A 162 -1.93 3.46 7.32
CA VAL A 162 -1.41 2.46 8.24
C VAL A 162 -0.84 1.31 7.43
N THR A 163 0.46 1.13 7.51
CA THR A 163 1.15 0.01 6.87
C THR A 163 1.54 -1.00 7.95
N PRO A 164 0.90 -2.17 7.99
CA PRO A 164 1.23 -3.19 8.96
C PRO A 164 2.64 -3.75 8.76
N GLU A 165 3.25 -4.17 9.85
CA GLU A 165 4.50 -4.91 9.84
C GLU A 165 4.26 -6.39 10.13
N VAL A 166 5.07 -7.23 9.51
CA VAL A 166 5.11 -8.66 9.78
C VAL A 166 6.53 -9.03 10.21
N ASN A 167 6.67 -9.55 11.43
CA ASN A 167 7.96 -9.85 12.05
C ASN A 167 8.95 -8.66 12.05
N GLY A 168 8.44 -7.45 12.34
CA GLY A 168 9.24 -6.22 12.38
C GLY A 168 9.70 -5.73 11.01
N ARG A 169 9.07 -6.20 9.94
CA ARG A 169 9.36 -5.77 8.56
C ARG A 169 8.12 -5.17 7.92
N MET A 170 8.31 -4.09 7.21
CA MET A 170 7.27 -3.42 6.43
C MET A 170 6.67 -4.36 5.37
N VAL A 171 5.36 -4.21 5.14
CA VAL A 171 4.67 -4.86 4.03
C VAL A 171 4.28 -3.82 3.00
N TYR A 172 4.88 -3.89 1.83
CA TYR A 172 4.59 -3.03 0.68
C TYR A 172 3.42 -3.59 -0.15
N GLY A 173 2.93 -2.78 -1.08
CA GLY A 173 1.87 -3.14 -1.99
C GLY A 173 0.49 -2.78 -1.44
N LYS A 174 -0.49 -3.66 -1.67
CA LYS A 174 -1.89 -3.38 -1.30
C LYS A 174 -2.27 -3.75 0.14
N TYR A 175 -1.32 -4.18 0.93
CA TYR A 175 -1.52 -4.55 2.33
C TYR A 175 -1.52 -3.31 3.23
N HIS A 176 -2.58 -2.52 3.14
CA HIS A 176 -2.66 -1.25 3.85
C HIS A 176 -4.08 -0.92 4.31
N ILE A 177 -4.16 0.03 5.22
CA ILE A 177 -5.38 0.67 5.69
C ILE A 177 -5.20 2.17 5.52
N SER A 178 -6.16 2.85 4.91
CA SER A 178 -6.13 4.29 4.67
C SER A 178 -7.41 4.91 5.21
N VAL A 179 -7.29 5.87 6.13
CA VAL A 179 -8.42 6.54 6.79
C VAL A 179 -8.30 8.04 6.57
N SER A 180 -9.26 8.62 5.87
CA SER A 180 -9.33 10.07 5.64
C SER A 180 -10.30 10.74 6.59
N PHE A 181 -9.95 11.94 7.03
CA PHE A 181 -10.67 12.73 8.00
C PHE A 181 -11.02 14.12 7.47
N ASP A 182 -12.15 14.66 7.93
CA ASP A 182 -12.49 16.06 7.80
C ASP A 182 -11.86 16.91 8.92
N ARG A 183 -12.12 18.23 8.89
CA ARG A 183 -11.64 19.17 9.91
C ARG A 183 -12.19 18.88 11.32
N ASP A 184 -13.35 18.27 11.42
CA ASP A 184 -14.00 17.94 12.69
C ASP A 184 -13.51 16.60 13.26
N GLY A 185 -12.61 15.89 12.53
CA GLY A 185 -12.07 14.60 12.90
C GLY A 185 -13.01 13.42 12.59
N ASN A 186 -14.05 13.64 11.78
CA ASN A 186 -14.90 12.56 11.32
C ASN A 186 -14.25 11.82 10.15
N VAL A 187 -14.47 10.51 10.07
CA VAL A 187 -13.97 9.70 8.95
C VAL A 187 -14.82 9.98 7.71
N THR A 188 -14.17 10.44 6.65
CA THR A 188 -14.80 10.76 5.36
C THR A 188 -14.52 9.72 4.29
N ALA A 189 -13.42 8.98 4.42
CA ALA A 189 -13.14 7.85 3.56
C ALA A 189 -12.35 6.78 4.33
N LEU A 190 -12.57 5.54 3.94
CA LEU A 190 -11.82 4.39 4.42
C LEU A 190 -11.53 3.48 3.23
N THR A 191 -10.28 3.09 3.06
CA THR A 191 -9.91 1.96 2.21
C THR A 191 -9.10 0.97 3.02
N GLN A 192 -9.38 -0.32 2.83
CA GLN A 192 -8.72 -1.36 3.60
C GLN A 192 -8.55 -2.58 2.72
N GLN A 193 -7.33 -3.10 2.66
CA GLN A 193 -6.99 -4.37 2.01
C GLN A 193 -6.09 -5.23 2.89
N TYR A 194 -6.13 -5.00 4.18
CA TYR A 194 -5.48 -5.85 5.16
C TYR A 194 -6.19 -7.20 5.25
N ALA A 195 -5.42 -8.28 5.25
CA ALA A 195 -5.91 -9.64 5.41
C ALA A 195 -5.07 -10.36 6.47
N PRO A 196 -5.68 -11.04 7.44
CA PRO A 196 -4.93 -11.73 8.48
C PRO A 196 -4.06 -12.85 7.92
N LEU A 197 -2.97 -13.15 8.60
CA LEU A 197 -2.09 -14.25 8.24
C LEU A 197 -2.81 -15.59 8.49
N LYS A 198 -2.64 -16.52 7.55
CA LYS A 198 -3.21 -17.86 7.64
C LYS A 198 -2.37 -18.72 8.58
N GLU A 199 -2.96 -19.26 9.63
CA GLU A 199 -2.30 -20.18 10.54
C GLU A 199 -1.76 -21.38 9.76
N GLY A 200 -0.47 -21.74 10.00
CA GLY A 200 0.22 -22.80 9.25
C GLY A 200 0.47 -22.47 7.76
N GLY A 201 0.06 -21.28 7.28
CA GLY A 201 0.22 -20.84 5.90
C GLY A 201 1.61 -20.26 5.60
N THR A 202 2.68 -20.90 6.06
CA THR A 202 4.06 -20.44 5.84
C THR A 202 4.81 -21.38 4.91
N LYS A 203 5.69 -20.81 4.09
CA LYS A 203 6.60 -21.57 3.24
C LYS A 203 7.99 -20.95 3.31
N THR A 204 8.98 -21.76 3.70
CA THR A 204 10.39 -21.32 3.66
C THR A 204 10.88 -21.28 2.22
N VAL A 205 11.51 -20.16 1.85
CA VAL A 205 12.05 -19.91 0.52
C VAL A 205 13.53 -19.54 0.60
N ARG A 206 14.25 -19.72 -0.51
CA ARG A 206 15.64 -19.26 -0.63
C ARG A 206 15.64 -17.82 -1.11
N LEU A 207 16.49 -16.99 -0.54
CA LEU A 207 16.70 -15.62 -0.96
C LEU A 207 17.66 -15.54 -2.16
N ALA A 208 17.43 -14.54 -3.00
CA ALA A 208 18.30 -14.17 -4.11
C ALA A 208 19.63 -13.60 -3.59
N ASP A 209 20.71 -14.04 -4.19
CA ASP A 209 22.04 -13.46 -3.96
C ASP A 209 22.23 -12.14 -4.74
N ALA A 210 23.33 -11.45 -4.48
CA ALA A 210 23.66 -10.18 -5.13
C ALA A 210 23.69 -10.29 -6.67
N LYS A 211 24.20 -11.41 -7.21
CA LYS A 211 24.24 -11.64 -8.65
C LYS A 211 22.84 -11.75 -9.25
N THR A 212 21.92 -12.45 -8.57
CA THR A 212 20.54 -12.58 -9.00
C THR A 212 19.81 -11.24 -8.93
N VAL A 213 20.05 -10.45 -7.85
CA VAL A 213 19.47 -9.11 -7.72
C VAL A 213 19.99 -8.19 -8.82
N GLN A 214 21.31 -8.18 -9.09
CA GLN A 214 21.87 -7.38 -10.18
C GLN A 214 21.26 -7.75 -11.54
N ALA A 215 21.11 -9.04 -11.84
CA ALA A 215 20.47 -9.48 -13.07
C ALA A 215 19.03 -8.98 -13.22
N ARG A 216 18.28 -8.84 -12.12
CA ARG A 216 16.94 -8.23 -12.10
C ARG A 216 16.98 -6.72 -12.34
N LEU A 217 17.96 -6.03 -11.74
CA LEU A 217 18.16 -4.60 -12.00
C LEU A 217 18.49 -4.36 -13.48
N ASP A 218 19.37 -5.15 -14.06
CA ASP A 218 19.74 -5.07 -15.49
C ASP A 218 18.56 -5.38 -16.42
N ALA A 219 17.68 -6.29 -15.98
CA ALA A 219 16.46 -6.66 -16.72
C ALA A 219 15.28 -5.70 -16.47
N HIS A 220 15.46 -4.66 -15.67
CA HIS A 220 14.40 -3.75 -15.21
C HIS A 220 13.22 -4.49 -14.54
N GLU A 221 13.49 -5.58 -13.82
CA GLU A 221 12.53 -6.36 -13.06
C GLU A 221 12.40 -5.82 -11.62
N PHE A 222 12.11 -4.54 -11.50
CA PHE A 222 11.93 -3.83 -10.23
C PHE A 222 10.81 -2.78 -10.34
N SER A 223 10.40 -2.24 -9.21
CA SER A 223 9.62 -1.01 -9.15
C SER A 223 10.37 0.05 -8.39
N ALA A 224 10.25 1.29 -8.83
CA ALA A 224 10.88 2.42 -8.17
C ALA A 224 9.82 3.43 -7.72
N ASN A 225 9.96 3.90 -6.49
CA ASN A 225 9.17 5.00 -5.96
C ASN A 225 9.88 6.31 -6.28
N ILE A 226 9.70 6.80 -7.51
CA ILE A 226 10.24 8.09 -7.96
C ILE A 226 9.17 8.88 -8.69
N ALA A 227 9.14 10.18 -8.40
CA ALA A 227 8.16 11.10 -9.00
C ALA A 227 8.61 11.67 -10.34
N GLN A 228 9.91 11.60 -10.66
CA GLN A 228 10.51 12.19 -11.86
C GLN A 228 11.76 11.43 -12.30
N GLN A 229 12.19 11.68 -13.53
CA GLN A 229 13.43 11.10 -14.06
C GLN A 229 14.64 11.56 -13.24
N LEU A 230 15.46 10.60 -12.80
CA LEU A 230 16.70 10.83 -12.06
C LEU A 230 17.91 10.39 -12.90
N THR A 231 19.04 11.03 -12.70
CA THR A 231 20.34 10.70 -13.28
C THR A 231 21.37 10.48 -12.19
N GLY A 232 22.48 9.82 -12.50
CA GLY A 232 23.55 9.57 -11.52
C GLY A 232 23.08 8.78 -10.30
N CYS A 233 22.13 7.86 -10.50
CA CYS A 233 21.55 7.10 -9.40
C CYS A 233 22.56 6.17 -8.75
N THR A 234 22.63 6.22 -7.41
CA THR A 234 23.51 5.38 -6.60
C THR A 234 22.70 4.71 -5.50
N ILE A 235 22.83 3.39 -5.35
CA ILE A 235 22.26 2.64 -4.25
C ILE A 235 23.13 2.84 -3.01
N THR A 236 22.53 3.23 -1.90
CA THR A 236 23.23 3.57 -0.64
C THR A 236 22.98 2.56 0.48
N GLY A 237 21.92 1.74 0.36
CA GLY A 237 21.55 0.77 1.37
C GLY A 237 20.47 -0.18 0.91
N PHE A 238 20.11 -1.14 1.77
CA PHE A 238 18.96 -2.00 1.56
C PHE A 238 18.32 -2.41 2.88
N GLU A 239 17.04 -2.78 2.80
CA GLU A 239 16.37 -3.50 3.88
C GLU A 239 15.58 -4.69 3.31
N GLN A 240 15.20 -5.60 4.20
CA GLN A 240 14.28 -6.69 3.86
C GLN A 240 12.88 -6.29 4.24
N ALA A 241 11.95 -6.50 3.32
CA ALA A 241 10.54 -6.22 3.48
C ALA A 241 9.70 -7.37 2.95
N TYR A 242 8.41 -7.25 3.09
CA TYR A 242 7.45 -8.09 2.40
C TYR A 242 6.69 -7.28 1.36
N TYR A 243 6.19 -7.97 0.36
CA TYR A 243 5.29 -7.39 -0.61
C TYR A 243 4.05 -8.27 -0.77
N MET A 244 2.88 -7.65 -0.66
CA MET A 244 1.63 -8.33 -0.95
C MET A 244 1.41 -8.37 -2.46
N ASN A 245 1.44 -9.55 -3.03
CA ASN A 245 1.08 -9.72 -4.42
C ASN A 245 -0.42 -9.40 -4.60
N ALA A 246 -0.73 -8.51 -5.53
CA ALA A 246 -2.10 -8.07 -5.81
C ALA A 246 -2.93 -9.13 -6.56
N GLY A 247 -2.34 -10.23 -6.98
CA GLY A 247 -3.00 -11.34 -7.66
C GLY A 247 -3.31 -12.48 -6.71
N PHE A 248 -4.47 -13.12 -6.88
CA PHE A 248 -4.70 -14.43 -6.30
C PHE A 248 -3.70 -15.42 -6.91
N ASN A 249 -3.11 -16.26 -6.06
CA ASN A 249 -2.50 -17.48 -6.59
C ASN A 249 -3.63 -18.42 -7.10
N ALA A 250 -3.25 -19.54 -7.71
CA ALA A 250 -4.21 -20.53 -8.21
C ALA A 250 -5.15 -21.12 -7.13
N GLU A 251 -4.84 -20.84 -5.85
CA GLU A 251 -5.59 -21.29 -4.68
C GLU A 251 -6.49 -20.19 -4.10
N GLY A 252 -6.49 -18.98 -4.69
CA GLY A 252 -7.29 -17.84 -4.24
C GLY A 252 -6.74 -17.10 -3.00
N ASP A 253 -5.55 -17.48 -2.53
CA ASP A 253 -4.94 -16.88 -1.34
C ASP A 253 -3.98 -15.73 -1.72
N TYR A 254 -3.98 -14.66 -0.93
CA TYR A 254 -2.91 -13.67 -0.95
C TYR A 254 -1.67 -14.22 -0.27
N ALA A 255 -0.51 -13.74 -0.69
CA ALA A 255 0.74 -14.08 -0.05
C ALA A 255 1.66 -12.86 0.07
N LEU A 256 2.37 -12.81 1.20
CA LEU A 256 3.43 -11.85 1.45
C LEU A 256 4.75 -12.51 1.04
N TYR A 257 5.37 -11.97 0.02
CA TYR A 257 6.65 -12.45 -0.47
C TYR A 257 7.79 -11.59 0.05
N PRO A 258 8.97 -12.18 0.36
CA PRO A 258 10.15 -11.42 0.69
C PRO A 258 10.62 -10.54 -0.47
N PHE A 259 11.00 -9.31 -0.13
CA PHE A 259 11.53 -8.29 -1.03
C PHE A 259 12.78 -7.65 -0.44
N TYR A 260 13.64 -7.17 -1.33
CA TYR A 260 14.66 -6.18 -0.99
C TYR A 260 14.16 -4.80 -1.39
N VAL A 261 14.21 -3.87 -0.46
CA VAL A 261 14.02 -2.45 -0.72
C VAL A 261 15.40 -1.84 -0.78
N LEU A 262 15.83 -1.42 -1.95
CA LEU A 262 17.11 -0.76 -2.15
C LEU A 262 16.89 0.75 -2.04
N HIS A 263 17.58 1.39 -1.12
CA HIS A 263 17.57 2.83 -0.95
C HIS A 263 18.66 3.45 -1.80
N GLY A 264 18.38 4.58 -2.41
CA GLY A 264 19.35 5.26 -3.25
C GLY A 264 19.12 6.76 -3.34
N GLN A 265 20.07 7.43 -3.98
CA GLN A 265 20.03 8.84 -4.29
C GLN A 265 20.31 9.06 -5.77
N GLY A 266 19.62 10.01 -6.36
CA GLY A 266 19.81 10.43 -7.74
C GLY A 266 19.63 11.94 -7.90
N THR A 267 20.04 12.45 -9.04
CA THR A 267 19.96 13.87 -9.35
C THR A 267 18.79 14.13 -10.28
N ALA A 268 17.89 15.01 -9.88
CA ALA A 268 16.77 15.50 -10.68
C ALA A 268 17.22 16.49 -11.77
N ALA A 269 16.33 16.80 -12.72
CA ALA A 269 16.63 17.71 -13.82
C ALA A 269 17.00 19.14 -13.38
N ASP A 270 16.52 19.57 -12.21
CA ASP A 270 16.84 20.86 -11.61
C ASP A 270 18.17 20.88 -10.82
N GLY A 271 18.87 19.73 -10.77
CA GLY A 271 20.11 19.56 -10.04
C GLY A 271 19.94 19.20 -8.57
N SER A 272 18.72 19.06 -8.06
CA SER A 272 18.48 18.64 -6.68
C SER A 272 18.77 17.15 -6.51
N VAL A 273 19.30 16.77 -5.33
CA VAL A 273 19.48 15.37 -4.95
C VAL A 273 18.17 14.88 -4.33
N GLN A 274 17.70 13.74 -4.81
CA GLN A 274 16.49 13.10 -4.33
C GLN A 274 16.76 11.67 -3.91
N ASP A 275 16.17 11.29 -2.78
CA ASP A 275 16.14 9.91 -2.33
C ASP A 275 15.12 9.12 -3.16
N PHE A 276 15.42 7.85 -3.40
CA PHE A 276 14.50 6.93 -4.04
C PHE A 276 14.55 5.54 -3.40
N GLU A 277 13.50 4.79 -3.59
CA GLU A 277 13.41 3.39 -3.20
C GLU A 277 13.14 2.51 -4.42
N VAL A 278 13.78 1.36 -4.46
CA VAL A 278 13.61 0.34 -5.49
C VAL A 278 13.23 -0.98 -4.83
N LEU A 279 12.11 -1.53 -5.20
CA LEU A 279 11.64 -2.82 -4.72
C LEU A 279 12.04 -3.91 -5.70
N VAL A 280 12.82 -4.87 -5.23
CA VAL A 280 13.28 -6.02 -6.01
C VAL A 280 12.83 -7.31 -5.33
N TYR A 281 12.31 -8.23 -6.11
CA TYR A 281 11.89 -9.53 -5.62
C TYR A 281 13.06 -10.32 -5.02
N ALA A 282 12.94 -10.74 -3.77
CA ALA A 282 14.06 -11.34 -3.04
C ALA A 282 14.13 -12.88 -3.13
N LEU A 283 13.28 -13.55 -3.92
CA LEU A 283 13.37 -15.01 -4.06
C LEU A 283 14.46 -15.42 -5.04
N ALA A 284 15.22 -16.45 -4.68
CA ALA A 284 16.04 -17.18 -5.65
C ALA A 284 15.11 -17.83 -6.70
N GLY A 285 15.46 -17.72 -7.96
CA GLY A 285 14.69 -18.26 -9.09
C GLY A 285 14.52 -19.79 -9.04
#